data_12840469a4d0e541caf1be711dcd704b
#
_entry.id   12840469a4d0e541caf1be711dcd704b
#
_cell.length_a   1.000
_cell.length_b   1.000
_cell.length_c   1.000
_cell.angle_alpha   90.00
_cell.angle_beta   90.00
_cell.angle_gamma   90.00
#
_symmetry.space_group_name_H-M   'P 1'
#
loop_
_entity.id
_entity.type
_entity.pdbx_description
1 polymer ?
#
loop_
_entity_poly.entity_id
_entity_poly.type
_entity_poly.pdbx_seq_one_letter_code
_entity_poly.pdbx_strand_id
1 'polypeptide(L)'
;MQDLASLAGALMPVVERASAAIMQIYDGAFAVQRKDDNSPLTLADLESQRVIIEGLKRITPGIPILSEESAAAPWAERQKWGELWVVDPLDGTREFVKRNGEFTINIALIAQHEALLGVVCAPAQKLTYWGIAGVGAFARARDSETRAIHIAPPQQPVRVLGSRSHASPQTAAYLARLGPHVVSSVGSSLKFCLLAEGRAELYVRFGATSEWDTAAGQAVLEAAGGHVTRMDGHRLRYNCRESLINGDFVAFSDPKVLPA
;
A
#
# COMPACT_ATOMS: atom_id res chain seq x y z
N MET A 1 -4.56 -23.28 -7.13
CA MET A 1 -4.15 -21.87 -6.97
C MET A 1 -4.75 -21.10 -8.14
N GLN A 2 -5.56 -20.08 -7.89
CA GLN A 2 -6.08 -19.23 -8.96
C GLN A 2 -4.91 -18.58 -9.72
N ASP A 3 -5.08 -18.39 -11.03
CA ASP A 3 -4.11 -17.62 -11.83
C ASP A 3 -4.09 -16.17 -11.35
N LEU A 4 -2.99 -15.76 -10.70
CA LEU A 4 -2.84 -14.41 -10.14
C LEU A 4 -2.90 -13.33 -11.22
N ALA A 5 -2.49 -13.61 -12.45
CA ALA A 5 -2.56 -12.64 -13.55
C ALA A 5 -4.02 -12.41 -13.99
N SER A 6 -4.80 -13.48 -14.12
CA SER A 6 -6.25 -13.37 -14.37
C SER A 6 -6.97 -12.63 -13.24
N LEU A 7 -6.57 -12.90 -11.99
CA LEU A 7 -7.16 -12.25 -10.82
C LEU A 7 -6.82 -10.74 -10.79
N ALA A 8 -5.57 -10.37 -11.10
CA ALA A 8 -5.18 -8.98 -11.27
C ALA A 8 -6.02 -8.27 -12.34
N GLY A 9 -6.23 -8.92 -13.49
CA GLY A 9 -7.09 -8.40 -14.55
C GLY A 9 -8.54 -8.17 -14.10
N ALA A 10 -9.10 -9.11 -13.33
CA ALA A 10 -10.46 -9.00 -12.78
C ALA A 10 -10.61 -7.88 -11.74
N LEU A 11 -9.53 -7.51 -11.04
CA LEU A 11 -9.52 -6.40 -10.08
C LEU A 11 -9.55 -5.02 -10.74
N MET A 12 -8.99 -4.85 -11.93
CA MET A 12 -8.87 -3.52 -12.55
C MET A 12 -10.20 -2.78 -12.68
N PRO A 13 -11.31 -3.40 -13.17
CA PRO A 13 -12.60 -2.72 -13.19
C PRO A 13 -13.17 -2.36 -11.81
N VAL A 14 -12.82 -3.12 -10.76
CA VAL A 14 -13.22 -2.82 -9.39
C VAL A 14 -12.51 -1.57 -8.90
N VAL A 15 -11.19 -1.52 -9.08
CA VAL A 15 -10.33 -0.38 -8.72
C VAL A 15 -10.74 0.89 -9.47
N GLU A 16 -11.03 0.78 -10.76
CA GLU A 16 -11.49 1.92 -11.57
C GLU A 16 -12.82 2.50 -11.06
N ARG A 17 -13.79 1.64 -10.70
CA ARG A 17 -15.06 2.09 -10.11
C ARG A 17 -14.87 2.71 -8.72
N ALA A 18 -14.04 2.11 -7.85
CA ALA A 18 -13.73 2.68 -6.54
C ALA A 18 -13.03 4.04 -6.66
N SER A 19 -12.06 4.14 -7.57
CA SER A 19 -11.39 5.39 -7.91
C SER A 19 -12.36 6.47 -8.39
N ALA A 20 -13.31 6.12 -9.25
CA ALA A 20 -14.34 7.06 -9.73
C ALA A 20 -15.25 7.54 -8.59
N ALA A 21 -15.67 6.64 -7.68
CA ALA A 21 -16.47 6.98 -6.52
C ALA A 21 -15.74 7.96 -5.57
N ILE A 22 -14.46 7.70 -5.29
CA ILE A 22 -13.62 8.61 -4.51
C ILE A 22 -13.55 9.99 -5.18
N MET A 23 -13.23 10.04 -6.48
CA MET A 23 -13.04 11.31 -7.19
C MET A 23 -14.32 12.12 -7.31
N GLN A 24 -15.48 11.48 -7.44
CA GLN A 24 -16.77 12.18 -7.40
C GLN A 24 -16.97 12.97 -6.09
N ILE A 25 -16.51 12.42 -4.96
CA ILE A 25 -16.58 13.10 -3.66
C ILE A 25 -15.45 14.11 -3.55
N TYR A 26 -14.23 13.75 -3.97
CA TYR A 26 -13.06 14.60 -3.91
C TYR A 26 -13.24 15.94 -4.66
N ASP A 27 -13.86 15.91 -5.84
CA ASP A 27 -14.09 17.10 -6.66
C ASP A 27 -15.22 18.01 -6.13
N GLY A 28 -16.08 17.47 -5.23
CA GLY A 28 -17.19 18.19 -4.60
C GLY A 28 -16.84 18.79 -3.23
N ALA A 29 -17.87 19.26 -2.54
CA ALA A 29 -17.81 19.57 -1.10
C ALA A 29 -18.13 18.29 -0.31
N PHE A 30 -17.32 17.98 0.70
CA PHE A 30 -17.53 16.81 1.55
C PHE A 30 -17.36 17.13 3.04
N ALA A 31 -18.10 16.40 3.88
CA ALA A 31 -17.95 16.44 5.32
C ALA A 31 -16.85 15.47 5.77
N VAL A 32 -16.16 15.83 6.83
CA VAL A 32 -15.17 14.98 7.49
C VAL A 32 -15.71 14.58 8.85
N GLN A 33 -15.81 13.29 9.10
CA GLN A 33 -16.09 12.71 10.41
C GLN A 33 -14.75 12.31 11.08
N ARG A 34 -14.81 11.95 12.35
CA ARG A 34 -13.65 11.42 13.07
C ARG A 34 -13.98 10.02 13.58
N LYS A 35 -13.05 9.10 13.41
CA LYS A 35 -13.09 7.76 14.02
C LYS A 35 -12.75 7.86 15.52
N ASP A 36 -12.91 6.77 16.26
CA ASP A 36 -12.61 6.70 17.69
C ASP A 36 -11.13 7.02 18.01
N ASP A 37 -10.23 6.74 17.09
CA ASP A 37 -8.79 7.08 17.17
C ASP A 37 -8.44 8.50 16.70
N ASN A 38 -9.47 9.36 16.47
CA ASN A 38 -9.35 10.71 15.91
C ASN A 38 -8.82 10.81 14.47
N SER A 39 -8.67 9.72 13.74
CA SER A 39 -8.39 9.76 12.31
C SER A 39 -9.61 10.30 11.52
N PRO A 40 -9.39 10.98 10.39
CA PRO A 40 -10.51 11.44 9.56
C PRO A 40 -11.16 10.26 8.84
N LEU A 41 -12.47 10.30 8.70
CA LEU A 41 -13.30 9.43 7.88
C LEU A 41 -14.17 10.29 6.98
N THR A 42 -14.24 9.95 5.73
CA THR A 42 -15.11 10.64 4.76
C THR A 42 -16.05 9.65 4.09
N LEU A 43 -17.07 10.18 3.41
CA LEU A 43 -17.95 9.36 2.59
C LEU A 43 -17.16 8.63 1.46
N ALA A 44 -16.01 9.17 1.06
CA ALA A 44 -15.16 8.54 0.04
C ALA A 44 -14.57 7.20 0.51
N ASP A 45 -14.18 7.10 1.78
CA ASP A 45 -13.70 5.84 2.39
C ASP A 45 -14.80 4.77 2.30
N LEU A 46 -16.03 5.12 2.70
CA LEU A 46 -17.17 4.19 2.76
C LEU A 46 -17.66 3.76 1.37
N GLU A 47 -17.74 4.68 0.40
CA GLU A 47 -18.17 4.35 -0.97
C GLU A 47 -17.12 3.51 -1.70
N SER A 48 -15.83 3.84 -1.51
CA SER A 48 -14.73 3.03 -2.01
C SER A 48 -14.81 1.61 -1.45
N GLN A 49 -14.95 1.47 -0.11
CA GLN A 49 -15.11 0.18 0.54
C GLN A 49 -16.27 -0.63 -0.05
N ARG A 50 -17.46 -0.02 -0.16
CA ARG A 50 -18.63 -0.71 -0.71
C ARG A 50 -18.35 -1.30 -2.08
N VAL A 51 -17.77 -0.51 -2.98
CA VAL A 51 -17.43 -0.95 -4.35
C VAL A 51 -16.41 -2.09 -4.34
N ILE A 52 -15.35 -1.98 -3.51
CA ILE A 52 -14.28 -2.97 -3.43
C ILE A 52 -14.83 -4.28 -2.86
N ILE A 53 -15.52 -4.25 -1.72
CA ILE A 53 -16.05 -5.44 -1.06
C ILE A 53 -17.04 -6.19 -1.96
N GLU A 54 -17.95 -5.47 -2.62
CA GLU A 54 -18.87 -6.07 -3.60
C GLU A 54 -18.13 -6.71 -4.78
N GLY A 55 -17.07 -6.05 -5.26
CA GLY A 55 -16.23 -6.57 -6.34
C GLY A 55 -15.50 -7.84 -5.95
N LEU A 56 -14.81 -7.84 -4.81
CA LEU A 56 -14.07 -8.99 -4.30
C LEU A 56 -14.96 -10.20 -4.03
N LYS A 57 -16.15 -9.99 -3.43
CA LYS A 57 -17.13 -11.07 -3.22
C LYS A 57 -17.63 -11.71 -4.51
N ARG A 58 -17.67 -10.97 -5.62
CA ARG A 58 -18.03 -11.54 -6.94
C ARG A 58 -16.87 -12.30 -7.59
N ILE A 59 -15.65 -11.78 -7.46
CA ILE A 59 -14.45 -12.39 -8.07
C ILE A 59 -14.03 -13.65 -7.31
N THR A 60 -14.06 -13.58 -5.97
CA THR A 60 -13.59 -14.66 -5.09
C THR A 60 -14.49 -14.82 -3.88
N PRO A 61 -15.71 -15.38 -4.03
CA PRO A 61 -16.71 -15.43 -2.96
C PRO A 61 -16.28 -16.22 -1.72
N GLY A 62 -15.26 -17.08 -1.83
CA GLY A 62 -14.76 -17.92 -0.72
C GLY A 62 -13.56 -17.32 0.01
N ILE A 63 -12.97 -16.22 -0.44
CA ILE A 63 -11.80 -15.61 0.22
C ILE A 63 -12.27 -14.54 1.20
N PRO A 64 -11.93 -14.66 2.50
CA PRO A 64 -12.29 -13.64 3.49
C PRO A 64 -11.61 -12.29 3.21
N ILE A 65 -12.22 -11.22 3.70
CA ILE A 65 -11.76 -9.86 3.48
C ILE A 65 -11.53 -9.18 4.83
N LEU A 66 -10.31 -8.68 5.02
CA LEU A 66 -9.92 -7.80 6.11
C LEU A 66 -9.80 -6.37 5.54
N SER A 67 -10.63 -5.44 6.02
CA SER A 67 -10.64 -4.07 5.53
C SER A 67 -10.61 -3.08 6.69
N GLU A 68 -9.94 -1.93 6.49
CA GLU A 68 -9.85 -0.86 7.49
C GLU A 68 -11.22 -0.40 7.97
N GLU A 69 -12.17 -0.21 7.07
CA GLU A 69 -13.51 0.34 7.37
C GLU A 69 -14.55 -0.74 7.76
N SER A 70 -14.08 -1.94 8.12
CA SER A 70 -14.92 -3.03 8.62
C SER A 70 -14.46 -3.49 9.99
N ALA A 71 -15.38 -3.96 10.81
CA ALA A 71 -15.01 -4.68 12.03
C ALA A 71 -14.18 -5.91 11.66
N ALA A 72 -12.97 -6.02 12.22
CA ALA A 72 -12.12 -7.17 12.00
C ALA A 72 -12.73 -8.42 12.63
N ALA A 73 -12.69 -9.54 11.91
CA ALA A 73 -13.05 -10.83 12.48
C ALA A 73 -12.12 -11.16 13.68
N PRO A 74 -12.61 -11.86 14.72
CA PRO A 74 -11.80 -12.23 15.88
C PRO A 74 -10.54 -13.01 15.48
N TRP A 75 -9.46 -12.84 16.23
CA TRP A 75 -8.20 -13.55 15.96
C TRP A 75 -8.36 -15.08 15.90
N ALA A 76 -9.18 -15.64 16.78
CA ALA A 76 -9.49 -17.08 16.79
C ALA A 76 -10.07 -17.61 15.46
N GLU A 77 -10.65 -16.73 14.66
CA GLU A 77 -11.12 -17.01 13.30
C GLU A 77 -10.03 -16.71 12.27
N ARG A 78 -9.48 -15.48 12.27
CA ARG A 78 -8.51 -15.02 11.26
C ARG A 78 -7.24 -15.87 11.18
N GLN A 79 -6.76 -16.37 12.31
CA GLN A 79 -5.55 -17.23 12.34
C GLN A 79 -5.69 -18.53 11.52
N LYS A 80 -6.92 -18.92 11.13
CA LYS A 80 -7.20 -20.11 10.33
C LYS A 80 -7.26 -19.82 8.83
N TRP A 81 -7.23 -18.55 8.44
CA TRP A 81 -7.32 -18.16 7.05
C TRP A 81 -5.99 -18.40 6.33
N GLY A 82 -5.98 -19.36 5.41
CA GLY A 82 -4.81 -19.63 4.56
C GLY A 82 -4.63 -18.57 3.47
N GLU A 83 -5.75 -17.96 3.05
CA GLU A 83 -5.81 -16.85 2.09
C GLU A 83 -6.77 -15.79 2.60
N LEU A 84 -6.48 -14.51 2.32
CA LEU A 84 -7.36 -13.38 2.62
C LEU A 84 -7.06 -12.18 1.73
N TRP A 85 -8.07 -11.35 1.48
CA TRP A 85 -7.88 -10.01 0.99
C TRP A 85 -7.59 -9.05 2.15
N VAL A 86 -6.61 -8.17 1.96
CA VAL A 86 -6.32 -7.05 2.86
C VAL A 86 -6.56 -5.77 2.08
N VAL A 87 -7.44 -4.90 2.59
CA VAL A 87 -7.95 -3.74 1.86
C VAL A 87 -7.85 -2.47 2.71
N ASP A 88 -7.28 -1.44 2.13
CA ASP A 88 -7.47 -0.06 2.56
C ASP A 88 -8.24 0.68 1.44
N PRO A 89 -9.49 1.05 1.70
CA PRO A 89 -10.30 1.72 0.69
C PRO A 89 -9.83 3.12 0.32
N LEU A 90 -9.17 3.82 1.25
CA LEU A 90 -8.59 5.14 1.05
C LEU A 90 -7.47 5.42 2.06
N ASP A 91 -6.24 4.97 1.74
CA ASP A 91 -5.04 5.33 2.51
C ASP A 91 -4.67 6.79 2.26
N GLY A 92 -4.40 7.50 3.35
CA GLY A 92 -4.06 8.92 3.29
C GLY A 92 -5.29 9.82 3.35
N THR A 93 -6.29 9.53 4.19
CA THR A 93 -7.47 10.38 4.36
C THR A 93 -7.11 11.82 4.80
N ARG A 94 -5.96 12.01 5.48
CA ARG A 94 -5.43 13.35 5.79
C ARG A 94 -5.01 14.10 4.53
N GLU A 95 -4.38 13.42 3.59
CA GLU A 95 -3.95 13.94 2.29
C GLU A 95 -5.15 14.21 1.39
N PHE A 96 -6.17 13.36 1.45
CA PHE A 96 -7.46 13.57 0.80
C PHE A 96 -8.13 14.87 1.30
N VAL A 97 -8.24 15.04 2.62
CA VAL A 97 -8.84 16.24 3.23
C VAL A 97 -8.05 17.51 2.89
N LYS A 98 -6.71 17.43 2.83
CA LYS A 98 -5.83 18.54 2.41
C LYS A 98 -5.83 18.79 0.91
N ARG A 99 -6.48 17.95 0.11
CA ARG A 99 -6.55 18.06 -1.35
C ARG A 99 -5.19 18.10 -2.06
N ASN A 100 -4.20 17.35 -1.55
CA ASN A 100 -2.86 17.29 -2.17
C ASN A 100 -2.70 16.15 -3.19
N GLY A 101 -3.70 15.28 -3.32
CA GLY A 101 -3.72 14.19 -4.30
C GLY A 101 -2.83 12.98 -3.97
N GLU A 102 -2.28 12.90 -2.76
CA GLU A 102 -1.39 11.81 -2.34
C GLU A 102 -2.13 10.77 -1.47
N PHE A 103 -3.25 10.28 -1.95
CA PHE A 103 -4.05 9.21 -1.33
C PHE A 103 -4.21 8.04 -2.29
N THR A 104 -4.39 6.85 -1.75
CA THR A 104 -4.42 5.62 -2.55
C THR A 104 -5.53 4.66 -2.14
N ILE A 105 -5.92 3.77 -3.05
CA ILE A 105 -6.65 2.54 -2.78
C ILE A 105 -5.63 1.42 -2.72
N ASN A 106 -5.68 0.59 -1.69
CA ASN A 106 -4.79 -0.55 -1.53
C ASN A 106 -5.59 -1.84 -1.44
N ILE A 107 -5.29 -2.81 -2.30
CA ILE A 107 -5.92 -4.14 -2.30
C ILE A 107 -4.80 -5.18 -2.43
N ALA A 108 -4.69 -6.09 -1.48
CA ALA A 108 -3.70 -7.16 -1.52
C ALA A 108 -4.33 -8.53 -1.29
N LEU A 109 -3.90 -9.53 -2.05
CA LEU A 109 -4.14 -10.93 -1.75
C LEU A 109 -2.96 -11.47 -0.94
N ILE A 110 -3.27 -11.96 0.24
CA ILE A 110 -2.33 -12.64 1.12
C ILE A 110 -2.59 -14.14 1.05
N ALA A 111 -1.54 -14.95 0.87
CA ALA A 111 -1.61 -16.38 1.06
C ALA A 111 -0.40 -16.84 1.86
N GLN A 112 -0.62 -17.74 2.84
CA GLN A 112 0.42 -18.25 3.74
C GLN A 112 1.21 -17.11 4.41
N HIS A 113 0.52 -16.03 4.77
CA HIS A 113 1.08 -14.81 5.39
C HIS A 113 1.94 -13.94 4.46
N GLU A 114 1.99 -14.20 3.17
CA GLU A 114 2.78 -13.47 2.19
C GLU A 114 1.90 -12.71 1.21
N ALA A 115 2.29 -11.50 0.84
CA ALA A 115 1.60 -10.71 -0.16
C ALA A 115 1.96 -11.24 -1.56
N LEU A 116 0.98 -11.86 -2.24
CA LEU A 116 1.17 -12.47 -3.55
C LEU A 116 0.72 -11.60 -4.72
N LEU A 117 -0.29 -10.78 -4.48
CA LEU A 117 -0.83 -9.82 -5.43
C LEU A 117 -1.12 -8.53 -4.69
N GLY A 118 -0.74 -7.41 -5.23
CA GLY A 118 -1.10 -6.09 -4.72
C GLY A 118 -1.49 -5.14 -5.83
N VAL A 119 -2.52 -4.34 -5.57
CA VAL A 119 -2.92 -3.22 -6.42
C VAL A 119 -2.94 -1.96 -5.58
N VAL A 120 -2.23 -0.93 -6.04
CA VAL A 120 -2.22 0.41 -5.46
C VAL A 120 -2.69 1.40 -6.54
N CYS A 121 -3.82 2.04 -6.32
CA CYS A 121 -4.33 3.06 -7.22
C CYS A 121 -4.24 4.44 -6.57
N ALA A 122 -3.71 5.42 -7.27
CA ALA A 122 -3.69 6.83 -6.90
C ALA A 122 -4.75 7.60 -7.72
N PRO A 123 -5.99 7.74 -7.23
CA PRO A 123 -7.12 8.27 -8.01
C PRO A 123 -6.86 9.66 -8.58
N ALA A 124 -6.35 10.58 -7.76
CA ALA A 124 -6.09 11.96 -8.18
C ALA A 124 -4.94 12.07 -9.20
N GLN A 125 -4.02 11.11 -9.20
CA GLN A 125 -2.91 11.04 -10.16
C GLN A 125 -3.28 10.22 -11.41
N LYS A 126 -4.45 9.59 -11.41
CA LYS A 126 -4.94 8.72 -12.50
C LYS A 126 -3.96 7.57 -12.80
N LEU A 127 -3.32 7.02 -11.79
CA LEU A 127 -2.25 6.05 -11.91
C LEU A 127 -2.54 4.82 -11.05
N THR A 128 -2.38 3.63 -11.64
CA THR A 128 -2.56 2.36 -10.95
C THR A 128 -1.29 1.53 -11.10
N TYR A 129 -0.83 0.98 -9.98
CA TYR A 129 0.29 0.04 -9.87
C TYR A 129 -0.24 -1.32 -9.46
N TRP A 130 0.38 -2.38 -9.96
CA TRP A 130 0.14 -3.72 -9.43
C TRP A 130 1.38 -4.58 -9.51
N GLY A 131 1.51 -5.48 -8.55
CA GLY A 131 2.59 -6.45 -8.48
C GLY A 131 2.04 -7.84 -8.28
N ILE A 132 2.62 -8.81 -8.97
CA ILE A 132 2.22 -10.22 -8.95
C ILE A 132 3.48 -11.04 -8.68
N ALA A 133 3.46 -11.81 -7.59
CA ALA A 133 4.57 -12.67 -7.20
C ALA A 133 4.95 -13.64 -8.33
N GLY A 134 6.22 -13.70 -8.68
CA GLY A 134 6.74 -14.56 -9.74
C GLY A 134 6.45 -14.11 -11.18
N VAL A 135 5.72 -12.99 -11.37
CA VAL A 135 5.40 -12.44 -12.71
C VAL A 135 6.06 -11.09 -12.93
N GLY A 136 5.93 -10.14 -12.00
CA GLY A 136 6.51 -8.81 -12.10
C GLY A 136 5.58 -7.71 -11.63
N ALA A 137 6.06 -6.47 -11.70
CA ALA A 137 5.32 -5.28 -11.34
C ALA A 137 5.05 -4.40 -12.56
N PHE A 138 3.92 -3.71 -12.53
CA PHE A 138 3.39 -2.94 -13.65
C PHE A 138 2.79 -1.62 -13.17
N ALA A 139 2.74 -0.65 -14.05
CA ALA A 139 2.03 0.61 -13.85
C ALA A 139 1.24 0.98 -15.11
N ARG A 140 0.08 1.62 -14.91
CA ARG A 140 -0.74 2.15 -15.98
C ARG A 140 -1.34 3.49 -15.57
N ALA A 141 -1.05 4.54 -16.31
CA ALA A 141 -1.82 5.76 -16.23
C ALA A 141 -3.16 5.58 -16.95
N ARG A 142 -4.17 6.36 -16.55
CA ARG A 142 -5.49 6.31 -17.22
C ARG A 142 -5.33 6.58 -18.71
N ASP A 143 -6.00 5.79 -19.53
CA ASP A 143 -6.00 5.91 -20.99
C ASP A 143 -4.62 5.68 -21.63
N SER A 144 -3.69 5.04 -20.92
CA SER A 144 -2.35 4.71 -21.41
C SER A 144 -2.12 3.19 -21.42
N GLU A 145 -1.10 2.77 -22.13
CA GLU A 145 -0.66 1.38 -22.13
C GLU A 145 -0.04 0.99 -20.78
N THR A 146 -0.14 -0.29 -20.47
CA THR A 146 0.55 -0.89 -19.32
C THR A 146 2.04 -0.94 -19.59
N ARG A 147 2.85 -0.54 -18.60
CA ARG A 147 4.30 -0.68 -18.63
C ARG A 147 4.80 -1.52 -17.46
N ALA A 148 5.78 -2.35 -17.71
CA ALA A 148 6.53 -3.01 -16.63
C ALA A 148 7.34 -1.96 -15.86
N ILE A 149 7.47 -2.17 -14.54
CA ILE A 149 8.28 -1.32 -13.66
C ILE A 149 9.26 -2.19 -12.89
N HIS A 150 10.43 -1.62 -12.59
CA HIS A 150 11.50 -2.27 -11.86
C HIS A 150 12.18 -1.25 -10.96
N ILE A 151 12.75 -1.73 -9.86
CA ILE A 151 13.64 -0.93 -9.02
C ILE A 151 14.83 -0.42 -9.84
N ALA A 152 15.41 0.73 -9.43
CA ALA A 152 16.66 1.21 -10.00
C ALA A 152 17.86 0.64 -9.22
N PRO A 153 19.02 0.49 -9.87
CA PRO A 153 20.28 0.26 -9.17
C PRO A 153 20.53 1.37 -8.13
N PRO A 154 21.21 1.04 -7.00
CA PRO A 154 21.58 2.04 -6.01
C PRO A 154 22.39 3.19 -6.61
N GLN A 155 22.08 4.42 -6.22
CA GLN A 155 22.84 5.60 -6.62
C GLN A 155 23.17 6.51 -5.43
N GLN A 156 24.09 7.45 -5.65
CA GLN A 156 24.46 8.45 -4.66
C GLN A 156 24.15 9.86 -5.21
N PRO A 157 23.59 10.76 -4.39
CA PRO A 157 23.06 10.50 -3.04
C PRO A 157 21.84 9.58 -3.05
N VAL A 158 21.65 8.76 -2.01
CA VAL A 158 20.49 7.86 -1.85
C VAL A 158 19.21 8.69 -1.80
N ARG A 159 18.23 8.36 -2.64
CA ARG A 159 16.92 9.03 -2.63
C ARG A 159 16.02 8.33 -1.63
N VAL A 160 15.65 9.04 -0.57
CA VAL A 160 14.83 8.55 0.53
C VAL A 160 13.43 9.13 0.44
N LEU A 161 12.41 8.28 0.62
CA LEU A 161 11.03 8.74 0.79
C LEU A 161 10.69 8.83 2.28
N GLY A 162 10.30 10.01 2.70
CA GLY A 162 9.78 10.30 4.03
C GLY A 162 8.26 10.39 4.05
N SER A 163 7.65 10.07 5.20
CA SER A 163 6.23 10.33 5.40
C SER A 163 5.97 11.83 5.50
N ARG A 164 4.97 12.34 4.76
CA ARG A 164 4.60 13.77 4.81
C ARG A 164 4.04 14.17 6.18
N SER A 165 3.23 13.32 6.78
CA SER A 165 2.47 13.64 7.99
C SER A 165 3.02 13.00 9.27
N HIS A 166 4.09 12.19 9.19
CA HIS A 166 4.60 11.41 10.32
C HIS A 166 6.13 11.41 10.37
N ALA A 167 6.73 12.59 10.55
CA ALA A 167 8.15 12.67 10.88
C ALA A 167 8.39 12.15 12.31
N SER A 168 9.49 11.40 12.52
CA SER A 168 9.87 10.91 13.84
C SER A 168 11.36 11.11 14.12
N PRO A 169 11.75 11.32 15.39
CA PRO A 169 13.16 11.39 15.77
C PRO A 169 13.94 10.12 15.40
N GLN A 170 13.29 8.95 15.47
CA GLN A 170 13.90 7.67 15.09
C GLN A 170 14.24 7.64 13.61
N THR A 171 13.37 8.17 12.73
CA THR A 171 13.66 8.31 11.31
C THR A 171 14.90 9.19 11.09
N ALA A 172 14.98 10.33 11.77
CA ALA A 172 16.15 11.22 11.66
C ALA A 172 17.44 10.53 12.14
N ALA A 173 17.39 9.79 13.26
CA ALA A 173 18.54 9.05 13.77
C ALA A 173 18.97 7.91 12.82
N TYR A 174 18.02 7.21 12.19
CA TYR A 174 18.32 6.20 11.19
C TYR A 174 19.01 6.81 9.96
N LEU A 175 18.48 7.90 9.43
CA LEU A 175 19.02 8.58 8.26
C LEU A 175 20.38 9.23 8.52
N ALA A 176 20.68 9.67 9.74
CA ALA A 176 21.99 10.18 10.12
C ALA A 176 23.13 9.14 9.96
N ARG A 177 22.80 7.85 9.95
CA ARG A 177 23.75 6.74 9.69
C ARG A 177 23.89 6.41 8.20
N LEU A 178 23.01 6.99 7.38
CA LEU A 178 22.93 6.71 5.95
C LEU A 178 23.82 7.63 5.16
N GLY A 179 24.98 7.59 4.89
CA GLY A 179 25.81 8.45 4.03
C GLY A 179 25.06 9.58 3.28
N PRO A 180 25.56 10.11 2.19
CA PRO A 180 24.89 11.15 1.41
C PRO A 180 23.48 10.74 0.94
N HIS A 181 22.46 11.47 1.32
CA HIS A 181 21.07 11.19 0.93
C HIS A 181 20.25 12.46 0.71
N VAL A 182 19.15 12.32 -0.02
CA VAL A 182 18.15 13.39 -0.26
C VAL A 182 16.77 12.84 0.12
N VAL A 183 16.03 13.59 0.94
CA VAL A 183 14.69 13.18 1.41
C VAL A 183 13.60 13.91 0.64
N SER A 184 12.65 13.16 0.10
CA SER A 184 11.41 13.67 -0.48
C SER A 184 10.20 13.17 0.31
N SER A 185 9.27 14.06 0.66
CA SER A 185 8.08 13.70 1.43
C SER A 185 6.92 13.33 0.50
N VAL A 186 6.35 12.15 0.71
CA VAL A 186 5.20 11.61 -0.05
C VAL A 186 4.19 11.00 0.91
N GLY A 187 2.88 11.20 0.62
CA GLY A 187 1.77 10.60 1.36
C GLY A 187 1.53 9.14 1.01
N SER A 188 0.72 8.46 1.79
CA SER A 188 0.15 7.12 1.57
C SER A 188 1.16 6.01 1.17
N SER A 189 0.63 4.89 0.66
CA SER A 189 1.39 3.75 0.11
C SER A 189 2.10 4.05 -1.22
N LEU A 190 1.91 5.24 -1.81
CA LEU A 190 2.65 5.70 -2.99
C LEU A 190 4.16 5.56 -2.84
N LYS A 191 4.70 5.63 -1.64
CA LYS A 191 6.12 5.45 -1.36
C LYS A 191 6.66 4.10 -1.87
N PHE A 192 5.91 3.02 -1.69
CA PHE A 192 6.29 1.70 -2.21
C PHE A 192 6.31 1.69 -3.74
N CYS A 193 5.31 2.33 -4.36
CA CYS A 193 5.21 2.41 -5.82
C CYS A 193 6.35 3.21 -6.44
N LEU A 194 6.76 4.30 -5.80
CA LEU A 194 7.89 5.12 -6.26
C LEU A 194 9.24 4.38 -6.14
N LEU A 195 9.41 3.55 -5.08
CA LEU A 195 10.56 2.65 -5.01
C LEU A 195 10.50 1.63 -6.15
N ALA A 196 9.34 1.00 -6.38
CA ALA A 196 9.12 0.01 -7.41
C ALA A 196 9.38 0.56 -8.84
N GLU A 197 9.15 1.86 -9.07
CA GLU A 197 9.50 2.55 -10.32
C GLU A 197 10.97 2.99 -10.42
N GLY A 198 11.78 2.73 -9.40
CA GLY A 198 13.17 3.18 -9.37
C GLY A 198 13.34 4.69 -9.19
N ARG A 199 12.34 5.38 -8.66
CA ARG A 199 12.38 6.84 -8.39
C ARG A 199 12.98 7.17 -7.03
N ALA A 200 13.15 6.20 -6.15
CA ALA A 200 13.82 6.29 -4.86
C ALA A 200 14.39 4.91 -4.49
N GLU A 201 15.29 4.88 -3.52
CA GLU A 201 15.97 3.67 -3.07
C GLU A 201 15.51 3.20 -1.69
N LEU A 202 15.02 4.11 -0.84
CA LEU A 202 14.78 3.82 0.57
C LEU A 202 13.50 4.50 1.08
N TYR A 203 12.72 3.75 1.84
CA TYR A 203 11.65 4.24 2.70
C TYR A 203 11.75 3.54 4.05
N VAL A 204 11.99 4.28 5.11
CA VAL A 204 12.00 3.77 6.48
C VAL A 204 10.80 4.32 7.25
N ARG A 205 10.15 3.45 8.02
CA ARG A 205 9.00 3.81 8.83
C ARG A 205 9.19 3.40 10.29
N PHE A 206 9.25 4.39 11.14
CA PHE A 206 9.10 4.27 12.58
C PHE A 206 7.72 4.81 12.99
N GLY A 207 6.99 4.00 13.74
CA GLY A 207 5.64 4.31 14.19
C GLY A 207 4.56 3.49 13.50
N ALA A 208 3.40 3.44 14.16
CA ALA A 208 2.30 2.56 13.80
C ALA A 208 1.83 2.75 12.35
N THR A 209 1.65 1.62 11.65
CA THR A 209 0.89 1.46 10.43
C THR A 209 0.10 0.17 10.57
N SER A 210 -0.99 0.05 9.84
CA SER A 210 -1.78 -1.18 9.82
C SER A 210 -1.33 -2.10 8.68
N GLU A 211 -1.75 -3.37 8.73
CA GLU A 211 -1.44 -4.34 7.68
C GLU A 211 -1.93 -3.87 6.30
N TRP A 212 -3.07 -3.20 6.22
CA TRP A 212 -3.66 -2.69 4.98
C TRP A 212 -2.92 -1.50 4.38
N ASP A 213 -2.14 -0.71 5.17
CA ASP A 213 -1.30 0.38 4.68
C ASP A 213 -0.08 -0.13 3.88
N THR A 214 0.31 -1.39 4.08
CA THR A 214 1.59 -1.91 3.58
C THR A 214 1.47 -3.09 2.62
N ALA A 215 0.47 -3.94 2.77
CA ALA A 215 0.39 -5.23 2.06
C ALA A 215 0.40 -5.08 0.54
N ALA A 216 -0.41 -4.17 -0.02
CA ALA A 216 -0.46 -3.95 -1.46
C ALA A 216 0.84 -3.32 -1.99
N GLY A 217 1.36 -2.32 -1.28
CA GLY A 217 2.62 -1.66 -1.62
C GLY A 217 3.81 -2.62 -1.57
N GLN A 218 3.86 -3.51 -0.58
CA GLN A 218 4.89 -4.56 -0.50
C GLN A 218 4.83 -5.50 -1.70
N ALA A 219 3.65 -6.01 -2.07
CA ALA A 219 3.51 -6.88 -3.24
C ALA A 219 4.01 -6.19 -4.52
N VAL A 220 3.70 -4.90 -4.71
CA VAL A 220 4.18 -4.12 -5.85
C VAL A 220 5.70 -3.98 -5.82
N LEU A 221 6.27 -3.59 -4.68
CA LEU A 221 7.72 -3.37 -4.57
C LEU A 221 8.51 -4.67 -4.73
N GLU A 222 8.09 -5.75 -4.08
CA GLU A 222 8.78 -7.04 -4.18
C GLU A 222 8.68 -7.64 -5.58
N ALA A 223 7.54 -7.49 -6.26
CA ALA A 223 7.38 -7.91 -7.65
C ALA A 223 8.26 -7.07 -8.62
N ALA A 224 8.65 -5.84 -8.24
CA ALA A 224 9.61 -5.01 -8.97
C ALA A 224 11.08 -5.36 -8.66
N GLY A 225 11.34 -6.26 -7.72
CA GLY A 225 12.67 -6.69 -7.30
C GLY A 225 13.19 -6.03 -6.01
N GLY A 226 12.40 -5.20 -5.34
CA GLY A 226 12.75 -4.59 -4.06
C GLY A 226 12.38 -5.45 -2.84
N HIS A 227 12.52 -4.88 -1.66
CA HIS A 227 12.35 -5.60 -0.39
C HIS A 227 11.58 -4.78 0.63
N VAL A 228 10.81 -5.46 1.49
CA VAL A 228 10.20 -4.87 2.68
C VAL A 228 10.49 -5.77 3.89
N THR A 229 11.22 -5.25 4.87
CA THR A 229 11.62 -6.01 6.05
C THR A 229 11.31 -5.23 7.33
N ARG A 230 11.13 -5.97 8.41
CA ARG A 230 11.20 -5.39 9.75
C ARG A 230 12.65 -4.93 10.03
N MET A 231 12.83 -4.18 11.11
CA MET A 231 14.17 -3.69 11.48
C MET A 231 15.15 -4.80 11.88
N ASP A 232 14.66 -6.01 12.15
CA ASP A 232 15.46 -7.20 12.40
C ASP A 232 15.88 -7.98 11.13
N GLY A 233 15.55 -7.44 9.93
CA GLY A 233 15.86 -8.04 8.63
C GLY A 233 14.87 -9.09 8.15
N HIS A 234 13.92 -9.52 8.98
CA HIS A 234 12.90 -10.47 8.54
C HIS A 234 11.83 -9.80 7.65
N ARG A 235 11.41 -10.47 6.60
CA ARG A 235 10.35 -10.03 5.69
C ARG A 235 9.08 -9.69 6.48
N LEU A 236 8.42 -8.59 6.14
CA LEU A 236 7.13 -8.24 6.72
C LEU A 236 6.07 -9.26 6.27
N ARG A 237 5.27 -9.74 7.22
CA ARG A 237 4.24 -10.76 7.03
C ARG A 237 2.90 -10.32 7.60
N TYR A 238 1.82 -10.85 7.05
CA TYR A 238 0.46 -10.42 7.30
C TYR A 238 -0.38 -11.49 7.96
N ASN A 239 -1.36 -11.07 8.76
CA ASN A 239 -2.25 -11.96 9.52
C ASN A 239 -1.49 -13.05 10.30
N CYS A 240 -0.33 -12.69 10.91
CA CYS A 240 0.50 -13.62 11.70
C CYS A 240 0.24 -13.53 13.19
N ARG A 241 -0.56 -12.57 13.65
CA ARG A 241 -0.79 -12.23 15.06
C ARG A 241 -2.16 -11.56 15.24
N GLU A 242 -2.59 -11.45 16.48
CA GLU A 242 -3.85 -10.79 16.81
C GLU A 242 -3.86 -9.30 16.43
N SER A 243 -2.78 -8.59 16.76
CA SER A 243 -2.63 -7.19 16.38
C SER A 243 -2.47 -7.04 14.86
N LEU A 244 -3.23 -6.12 14.28
CA LEU A 244 -3.15 -5.72 12.88
C LEU A 244 -2.17 -4.56 12.65
N ILE A 245 -1.52 -4.09 13.72
CA ILE A 245 -0.54 -2.99 13.66
C ILE A 245 0.83 -3.58 13.33
N ASN A 246 1.45 -3.05 12.29
CA ASN A 246 2.83 -3.37 11.95
C ASN A 246 3.81 -2.81 12.98
N GLY A 247 4.94 -3.50 13.15
CA GLY A 247 6.13 -2.91 13.75
C GLY A 247 6.84 -1.96 12.78
N ASP A 248 7.92 -1.36 13.25
CA ASP A 248 8.80 -0.56 12.40
C ASP A 248 9.36 -1.40 11.26
N PHE A 249 9.50 -0.79 10.08
CA PHE A 249 9.98 -1.47 8.89
C PHE A 249 10.83 -0.57 7.99
N VAL A 250 11.54 -1.22 7.08
CA VAL A 250 12.26 -0.57 6.00
C VAL A 250 11.90 -1.22 4.66
N ALA A 251 11.63 -0.38 3.66
CA ALA A 251 11.43 -0.77 2.27
C ALA A 251 12.59 -0.20 1.45
N PHE A 252 13.22 -1.02 0.60
CA PHE A 252 14.42 -0.63 -0.12
C PHE A 252 14.57 -1.36 -1.45
N SER A 253 15.32 -0.75 -2.36
CA SER A 253 15.63 -1.35 -3.66
C SER A 253 16.73 -2.42 -3.59
N ASP A 254 17.80 -2.16 -2.85
CA ASP A 254 18.97 -3.04 -2.73
C ASP A 254 19.53 -2.95 -1.31
N PRO A 255 19.94 -4.06 -0.67
CA PRO A 255 20.54 -4.04 0.67
C PRO A 255 21.72 -3.06 0.84
N LYS A 256 22.43 -2.73 -0.24
CA LYS A 256 23.56 -1.78 -0.21
C LYS A 256 23.17 -0.35 0.15
N VAL A 257 21.87 0.00 0.07
CA VAL A 257 21.40 1.34 0.47
C VAL A 257 21.08 1.43 1.96
N LEU A 258 21.16 0.34 2.69
CA LEU A 258 20.91 0.34 4.14
C LEU A 258 22.15 0.86 4.89
N PRO A 259 21.97 1.54 6.04
CA PRO A 259 23.10 1.92 6.88
C PRO A 259 23.80 0.67 7.46
N ALA A 260 25.11 0.79 7.60
CA ALA A 260 25.93 -0.26 8.23
C ALA A 260 25.58 -0.47 9.71
#